data_07250c86127ef5c467956646cd9b92ec
#
_entry.id   07250c86127ef5c467956646cd9b92ec
#
_cell.length_a   1.000
_cell.length_b   1.000
_cell.length_c   1.000
_cell.angle_alpha   90.00
_cell.angle_beta   90.00
_cell.angle_gamma   90.00
#
_symmetry.space_group_name_H-M   'P 1'
#
loop_
_entity.id
_entity.type
_entity.pdbx_description
1 polymer ?
#
loop_
_entity_poly.entity_id
_entity_poly.type
_entity_poly.pdbx_seq_one_letter_code
_entity_poly.pdbx_strand_id
1 'polypeptide(L)'
;MPTIKQIACRLNDKIDDVCAWLHLRGVQEANDLVCKNPTRSDKEAGSFRICTKGPAPMDGGRRGLWIDHATGEKGDAFDLVKYITGVDDIGAKEIGMQILGWNGETIPDLPHVHERPKHEQVDDKQAEREAKKKGYALSLFIGAQEKVAGTPVDMYLKGRGIDLSVLGRQPHAIRYAPACPVGNGRRCPAMICCRQRGDGAQVGVHITYLGKYDGKWTKSREVDPVKKMMGQGPGSFVPIARGNSGKPLKEADEGSSVLIAEGIETALSLSVALPEDRVLAALSVTNIKNIELPPAITDVYLCMDADESGSTARTYNQAARVFKEQGRRVFCVRPPAGFNDFNDVARASFDASSETEAENAPF
;
A
#
# COMPACT_ATOMS: atom_id res chain seq x y z
N MET A 1 20.34 -32.59 2.25
CA MET A 1 19.86 -31.49 1.39
C MET A 1 20.08 -30.17 2.10
N PRO A 2 20.49 -29.11 1.39
CA PRO A 2 20.69 -27.80 2.00
C PRO A 2 19.38 -27.23 2.54
N THR A 3 19.49 -26.50 3.65
CA THR A 3 18.36 -25.77 4.23
C THR A 3 18.07 -24.48 3.43
N ILE A 4 16.85 -23.96 3.51
CA ILE A 4 16.50 -22.68 2.89
C ILE A 4 17.47 -21.57 3.31
N LYS A 5 17.84 -21.53 4.59
CA LYS A 5 18.77 -20.53 5.14
C LYS A 5 20.16 -20.60 4.49
N GLN A 6 20.67 -21.80 4.23
CA GLN A 6 21.95 -22.00 3.54
C GLN A 6 21.88 -21.56 2.08
N ILE A 7 20.78 -21.86 1.39
CA ILE A 7 20.54 -21.42 0.03
C ILE A 7 20.43 -19.89 -0.03
N ALA A 8 19.63 -19.27 0.84
CA ALA A 8 19.47 -17.81 0.92
C ALA A 8 20.81 -17.10 1.12
N CYS A 9 21.64 -17.61 2.03
CA CYS A 9 22.99 -17.07 2.27
C CYS A 9 23.84 -17.10 1.00
N ARG A 10 23.88 -18.22 0.28
CA ARG A 10 24.67 -18.36 -0.95
C ARG A 10 24.11 -17.56 -2.12
N LEU A 11 22.78 -17.42 -2.22
CA LEU A 11 22.16 -16.55 -3.23
C LEU A 11 22.51 -15.08 -2.98
N ASN A 12 22.61 -14.63 -1.73
CA ASN A 12 23.07 -13.28 -1.41
C ASN A 12 24.52 -13.05 -1.90
N ASP A 13 25.40 -14.03 -1.74
CA ASP A 13 26.78 -13.97 -2.27
C ASP A 13 26.80 -13.97 -3.79
N LYS A 14 25.85 -14.62 -4.42
CA LYS A 14 25.71 -14.82 -5.86
C LYS A 14 24.59 -13.94 -6.47
N ILE A 15 24.33 -12.78 -5.89
CA ILE A 15 23.22 -11.93 -6.29
C ILE A 15 23.26 -11.51 -7.76
N ASP A 16 24.46 -11.38 -8.34
CA ASP A 16 24.62 -11.08 -9.77
C ASP A 16 24.09 -12.24 -10.65
N ASP A 17 24.34 -13.49 -10.24
CA ASP A 17 23.83 -14.68 -10.93
C ASP A 17 22.30 -14.78 -10.76
N VAL A 18 21.76 -14.40 -9.58
CA VAL A 18 20.31 -14.32 -9.34
C VAL A 18 19.67 -13.25 -10.24
N CYS A 19 20.26 -12.06 -10.31
CA CYS A 19 19.76 -11.00 -11.20
C CYS A 19 19.80 -11.42 -12.67
N ALA A 20 20.87 -12.10 -13.11
CA ALA A 20 20.99 -12.60 -14.47
C ALA A 20 19.92 -13.66 -14.78
N TRP A 21 19.69 -14.62 -13.88
CA TRP A 21 18.68 -15.66 -14.03
C TRP A 21 17.25 -15.10 -14.06
N LEU A 22 16.98 -14.08 -13.25
CA LEU A 22 15.69 -13.37 -13.20
C LEU A 22 15.54 -12.34 -14.34
N HIS A 23 16.51 -12.22 -15.26
CA HIS A 23 16.54 -11.26 -16.36
C HIS A 23 16.39 -9.79 -15.91
N LEU A 24 16.87 -9.46 -14.71
CA LEU A 24 16.83 -8.09 -14.18
C LEU A 24 17.91 -7.24 -14.85
N ARG A 25 17.48 -6.19 -15.51
CA ARG A 25 18.36 -5.22 -16.19
C ARG A 25 18.11 -3.83 -15.65
N GLY A 26 19.17 -3.11 -15.33
CA GLY A 26 19.10 -1.77 -14.76
C GLY A 26 20.42 -1.02 -14.82
N VAL A 27 20.47 0.10 -14.13
CA VAL A 27 21.65 0.94 -14.00
C VAL A 27 22.27 0.70 -12.63
N GLN A 28 23.60 0.55 -12.60
CA GLN A 28 24.33 0.44 -11.34
C GLN A 28 24.47 1.82 -10.71
N GLU A 29 23.86 2.03 -9.54
CA GLU A 29 24.02 3.24 -8.72
C GLU A 29 24.69 2.87 -7.40
N ALA A 30 25.93 3.26 -7.24
CA ALA A 30 26.77 2.89 -6.08
C ALA A 30 26.76 1.36 -5.86
N ASN A 31 26.13 0.88 -4.78
CA ASN A 31 26.06 -0.54 -4.44
C ASN A 31 24.78 -1.22 -4.94
N ASP A 32 23.84 -0.47 -5.51
CA ASP A 32 22.52 -0.96 -5.89
C ASP A 32 22.36 -1.06 -7.40
N LEU A 33 21.81 -2.16 -7.90
CA LEU A 33 21.23 -2.27 -9.22
C LEU A 33 19.83 -1.66 -9.18
N VAL A 34 19.64 -0.55 -9.88
CA VAL A 34 18.34 0.15 -9.99
C VAL A 34 17.66 -0.27 -11.27
N CYS A 35 16.53 -0.93 -11.17
CA CYS A 35 15.82 -1.49 -12.33
C CYS A 35 14.31 -1.25 -12.23
N LYS A 36 13.59 -1.56 -13.32
CA LYS A 36 12.14 -1.64 -13.30
C LYS A 36 11.72 -2.91 -12.55
N ASN A 37 10.66 -2.81 -11.75
CA ASN A 37 10.10 -3.99 -11.12
C ASN A 37 9.38 -4.85 -12.18
N PRO A 38 9.81 -6.10 -12.42
CA PRO A 38 9.21 -6.95 -13.46
C PRO A 38 7.81 -7.46 -13.10
N THR A 39 7.41 -7.34 -11.83
CA THR A 39 6.08 -7.80 -11.39
C THR A 39 4.99 -6.75 -11.60
N ARG A 40 5.36 -5.54 -12.08
CA ARG A 40 4.42 -4.45 -12.37
C ARG A 40 4.90 -3.60 -13.57
N SER A 41 4.00 -2.76 -14.11
CA SER A 41 4.31 -1.85 -15.23
C SER A 41 4.94 -0.54 -14.74
N ASP A 42 6.23 -0.57 -14.42
CA ASP A 42 6.98 0.65 -14.12
C ASP A 42 7.27 1.45 -15.40
N LYS A 43 6.95 2.75 -15.42
CA LYS A 43 7.29 3.62 -16.54
C LYS A 43 8.80 3.85 -16.61
N GLU A 44 9.43 4.08 -15.44
CA GLU A 44 10.86 4.33 -15.29
C GLU A 44 11.46 3.46 -14.20
N ALA A 45 12.78 3.19 -14.28
CA ALA A 45 13.52 2.57 -13.20
C ALA A 45 13.74 3.57 -12.06
N GLY A 46 13.74 3.11 -10.79
CA GLY A 46 14.04 3.99 -9.66
C GLY A 46 13.61 3.46 -8.30
N SER A 47 12.41 2.90 -8.22
CA SER A 47 11.86 2.40 -6.95
C SER A 47 12.37 1.02 -6.57
N PHE A 48 12.72 0.17 -7.54
CA PHE A 48 13.15 -1.20 -7.32
C PHE A 48 14.67 -1.27 -7.31
N ARG A 49 15.23 -1.56 -6.13
CA ARG A 49 16.68 -1.54 -5.90
C ARG A 49 17.15 -2.85 -5.27
N ILE A 50 18.26 -3.36 -5.79
CA ILE A 50 18.88 -4.61 -5.34
C ILE A 50 20.34 -4.31 -5.03
N CYS A 51 20.76 -4.54 -3.80
CA CYS A 51 22.15 -4.33 -3.40
C CYS A 51 23.03 -5.45 -3.95
N THR A 52 23.82 -5.15 -4.99
CA THR A 52 24.67 -6.14 -5.67
C THR A 52 26.14 -6.07 -5.21
N LYS A 53 26.57 -5.01 -4.55
CA LYS A 53 27.96 -4.80 -4.12
C LYS A 53 28.10 -4.63 -2.61
N GLY A 54 29.31 -4.84 -2.12
CA GLY A 54 29.66 -4.73 -0.70
C GLY A 54 29.55 -6.07 0.05
N PRO A 55 29.69 -6.06 1.37
CA PRO A 55 29.62 -7.27 2.20
C PRO A 55 28.20 -7.88 2.22
N ALA A 56 28.12 -9.19 2.40
CA ALA A 56 26.86 -9.89 2.60
C ALA A 56 26.22 -9.54 3.96
N PRO A 57 24.92 -9.81 4.17
CA PRO A 57 24.25 -9.53 5.44
C PRO A 57 24.88 -10.21 6.65
N MET A 58 25.50 -11.39 6.47
CA MET A 58 26.23 -12.10 7.52
C MET A 58 27.47 -11.34 8.00
N ASP A 59 28.07 -10.53 7.12
CA ASP A 59 29.25 -9.70 7.40
C ASP A 59 28.88 -8.26 7.74
N GLY A 60 27.61 -8.01 8.11
CA GLY A 60 27.09 -6.69 8.46
C GLY A 60 26.77 -5.80 7.27
N GLY A 61 26.82 -6.33 6.05
CA GLY A 61 26.52 -5.60 4.80
C GLY A 61 25.06 -5.74 4.34
N ARG A 62 24.83 -5.35 3.06
CA ARG A 62 23.52 -5.34 2.44
C ARG A 62 23.45 -6.16 1.15
N ARG A 63 24.55 -6.77 0.70
CA ARG A 63 24.61 -7.52 -0.55
C ARG A 63 23.53 -8.62 -0.59
N GLY A 64 22.77 -8.67 -1.65
CA GLY A 64 21.63 -9.58 -1.82
C GLY A 64 20.31 -9.08 -1.23
N LEU A 65 20.31 -7.97 -0.48
CA LEU A 65 19.05 -7.36 -0.03
C LEU A 65 18.44 -6.51 -1.15
N TRP A 66 17.13 -6.55 -1.25
CA TRP A 66 16.39 -5.72 -2.19
C TRP A 66 15.23 -4.98 -1.50
N ILE A 67 14.78 -3.91 -2.14
CA ILE A 67 13.64 -3.11 -1.71
C ILE A 67 12.93 -2.51 -2.91
N ASP A 68 11.60 -2.54 -2.90
CA ASP A 68 10.76 -1.71 -3.74
C ASP A 68 10.21 -0.54 -2.92
N HIS A 69 10.74 0.65 -3.16
CA HIS A 69 10.30 1.86 -2.46
C HIS A 69 8.86 2.28 -2.79
N ALA A 70 8.31 1.81 -3.90
CA ALA A 70 6.93 2.15 -4.27
C ALA A 70 5.91 1.30 -3.51
N THR A 71 6.23 0.03 -3.19
CA THR A 71 5.34 -0.88 -2.47
C THR A 71 5.76 -1.09 -1.01
N GLY A 72 7.04 -0.81 -0.69
CA GLY A 72 7.65 -1.10 0.60
C GLY A 72 8.06 -2.56 0.78
N GLU A 73 7.89 -3.39 -0.24
CA GLU A 73 8.32 -4.80 -0.23
C GLU A 73 9.84 -4.88 -0.26
N LYS A 74 10.38 -5.82 0.48
CA LYS A 74 11.82 -6.01 0.64
C LYS A 74 12.13 -7.43 1.11
N GLY A 75 13.34 -7.88 0.87
CA GLY A 75 13.79 -9.19 1.32
C GLY A 75 15.25 -9.43 0.99
N ASP A 76 15.66 -10.68 1.09
CA ASP A 76 16.96 -11.17 0.64
C ASP A 76 16.87 -11.77 -0.78
N ALA A 77 17.97 -12.35 -1.27
CA ALA A 77 18.01 -12.93 -2.62
C ALA A 77 17.05 -14.11 -2.80
N PHE A 78 16.76 -14.88 -1.73
CA PHE A 78 15.77 -15.95 -1.77
C PHE A 78 14.35 -15.41 -1.87
N ASP A 79 14.05 -14.36 -1.10
CA ASP A 79 12.78 -13.64 -1.17
C ASP A 79 12.62 -12.96 -2.54
N LEU A 80 13.71 -12.48 -3.16
CA LEU A 80 13.68 -11.91 -4.50
C LEU A 80 13.23 -12.94 -5.55
N VAL A 81 13.74 -14.17 -5.47
CA VAL A 81 13.30 -15.27 -6.35
C VAL A 81 11.81 -15.51 -6.17
N LYS A 82 11.32 -15.65 -4.93
CA LYS A 82 9.88 -15.82 -4.65
C LYS A 82 9.03 -14.66 -5.19
N TYR A 83 9.49 -13.45 -4.93
CA TYR A 83 8.78 -12.24 -5.31
C TYR A 83 8.56 -12.14 -6.82
N ILE A 84 9.60 -12.40 -7.60
CA ILE A 84 9.54 -12.24 -9.05
C ILE A 84 8.87 -13.44 -9.73
N THR A 85 9.15 -14.65 -9.27
CA THR A 85 8.63 -15.88 -9.92
C THR A 85 7.23 -16.27 -9.42
N GLY A 86 6.84 -15.79 -8.23
CA GLY A 86 5.55 -16.13 -7.61
C GLY A 86 5.47 -17.54 -7.05
N VAL A 87 6.59 -18.26 -6.94
CA VAL A 87 6.63 -19.63 -6.38
C VAL A 87 6.65 -19.60 -4.85
N ASP A 88 6.29 -20.72 -4.25
CA ASP A 88 6.42 -20.95 -2.81
C ASP A 88 7.87 -21.24 -2.37
N ASP A 89 8.08 -21.55 -1.10
CA ASP A 89 9.41 -21.86 -0.54
C ASP A 89 10.05 -23.08 -1.17
N ILE A 90 9.27 -24.07 -1.61
CA ILE A 90 9.78 -25.28 -2.24
C ILE A 90 10.26 -24.95 -3.64
N GLY A 91 9.46 -24.28 -4.44
CA GLY A 91 9.83 -23.84 -5.79
C GLY A 91 11.03 -22.88 -5.79
N ALA A 92 11.07 -21.93 -4.83
CA ALA A 92 12.22 -21.03 -4.68
C ALA A 92 13.51 -21.77 -4.28
N LYS A 93 13.39 -22.81 -3.47
CA LYS A 93 14.52 -23.70 -3.12
C LYS A 93 15.08 -24.41 -4.35
N GLU A 94 14.21 -24.95 -5.22
CA GLU A 94 14.61 -25.62 -6.45
C GLU A 94 15.30 -24.64 -7.41
N ILE A 95 14.72 -23.47 -7.62
CA ILE A 95 15.32 -22.40 -8.44
C ILE A 95 16.66 -21.96 -7.85
N GLY A 96 16.73 -21.75 -6.54
CA GLY A 96 17.97 -21.37 -5.87
C GLY A 96 19.08 -22.41 -6.06
N MET A 97 18.74 -23.69 -5.98
CA MET A 97 19.68 -24.78 -6.26
C MET A 97 20.16 -24.78 -7.72
N GLN A 98 19.28 -24.49 -8.68
CA GLN A 98 19.65 -24.34 -10.10
C GLN A 98 20.63 -23.18 -10.32
N ILE A 99 20.33 -22.01 -9.74
CA ILE A 99 21.21 -20.82 -9.83
C ILE A 99 22.60 -21.12 -9.25
N LEU A 100 22.65 -21.87 -8.15
CA LEU A 100 23.89 -22.24 -7.47
C LEU A 100 24.63 -23.42 -8.13
N GLY A 101 24.04 -24.07 -9.14
CA GLY A 101 24.60 -25.25 -9.80
C GLY A 101 24.60 -26.49 -8.91
N TRP A 102 23.73 -26.56 -7.91
CA TRP A 102 23.67 -27.66 -6.95
C TRP A 102 22.70 -28.76 -7.41
N ASN A 103 23.18 -29.67 -8.22
CA ASN A 103 22.38 -30.75 -8.84
C ASN A 103 22.25 -32.00 -7.94
N GLY A 104 22.45 -31.86 -6.63
CA GLY A 104 22.21 -32.94 -5.66
C GLY A 104 23.42 -33.87 -5.37
N GLU A 105 24.51 -33.84 -6.15
CA GLU A 105 25.65 -34.75 -5.98
C GLU A 105 26.86 -34.12 -5.28
N THR A 106 27.02 -32.83 -5.25
CA THR A 106 28.12 -32.14 -4.56
C THR A 106 27.65 -30.88 -3.87
N ILE A 107 27.28 -30.99 -2.62
CA ILE A 107 27.06 -29.83 -1.76
C ILE A 107 28.44 -29.41 -1.25
N PRO A 108 28.97 -28.22 -1.63
CA PRO A 108 30.21 -27.71 -1.06
C PRO A 108 30.07 -27.62 0.45
N ASP A 109 31.20 -27.80 1.15
CA ASP A 109 31.26 -27.66 2.62
C ASP A 109 30.69 -26.26 2.99
N LEU A 110 29.45 -26.27 3.46
CA LEU A 110 28.75 -25.04 3.76
C LEU A 110 29.25 -24.56 5.10
N PRO A 111 29.68 -23.30 5.24
CA PRO A 111 30.06 -22.77 6.52
C PRO A 111 28.90 -22.99 7.50
N HIS A 112 29.21 -23.53 8.68
CA HIS A 112 28.26 -23.63 9.77
C HIS A 112 27.68 -22.22 9.98
N VAL A 113 26.41 -22.08 9.63
CA VAL A 113 25.69 -20.84 9.93
C VAL A 113 25.54 -20.83 11.44
N HIS A 114 26.48 -20.19 12.13
CA HIS A 114 26.31 -19.89 13.55
C HIS A 114 24.94 -19.24 13.72
N GLU A 115 24.13 -19.77 14.63
CA GLU A 115 22.93 -19.06 15.04
C GLU A 115 23.39 -17.66 15.43
N ARG A 116 22.84 -16.63 14.75
CA ARG A 116 23.06 -15.25 15.18
C ARG A 116 22.78 -15.22 16.68
N PRO A 117 23.65 -14.63 17.50
CA PRO A 117 23.25 -14.32 18.86
C PRO A 117 21.94 -13.57 18.75
N LYS A 118 20.91 -13.99 19.49
CA LYS A 118 19.60 -13.39 19.47
C LYS A 118 19.75 -11.89 19.57
N HIS A 119 19.36 -11.19 18.51
CA HIS A 119 19.45 -9.74 18.38
C HIS A 119 18.42 -9.03 19.29
N GLU A 120 18.46 -9.27 20.59
CA GLU A 120 17.63 -8.51 21.52
C GLU A 120 17.93 -7.00 21.45
N GLN A 121 19.20 -6.61 21.29
CA GLN A 121 19.56 -5.19 21.27
C GLN A 121 19.33 -4.48 19.93
N VAL A 122 19.27 -5.18 18.79
CA VAL A 122 18.97 -4.57 17.47
C VAL A 122 17.48 -4.43 17.29
N ASP A 123 16.69 -5.41 17.76
CA ASP A 123 15.23 -5.34 17.73
C ASP A 123 14.71 -4.19 18.59
N ASP A 124 15.28 -3.94 19.78
CA ASP A 124 14.86 -2.83 20.64
C ASP A 124 15.08 -1.47 19.98
N LYS A 125 16.23 -1.23 19.35
CA LYS A 125 16.51 0.03 18.65
C LYS A 125 15.65 0.22 17.40
N GLN A 126 15.34 -0.85 16.70
CA GLN A 126 14.46 -0.82 15.54
C GLN A 126 13.01 -0.59 15.97
N ALA A 127 12.54 -1.31 16.98
CA ALA A 127 11.23 -1.12 17.59
C ALA A 127 11.05 0.31 18.11
N GLU A 128 12.07 0.86 18.79
CA GLU A 128 12.06 2.24 19.27
C GLU A 128 11.99 3.27 18.12
N ARG A 129 12.75 3.05 17.03
CA ARG A 129 12.68 3.90 15.83
C ARG A 129 11.32 3.85 15.14
N GLU A 130 10.74 2.67 15.06
CA GLU A 130 9.39 2.48 14.50
C GLU A 130 8.32 3.11 15.39
N ALA A 131 8.43 2.96 16.70
CA ALA A 131 7.55 3.62 17.66
C ALA A 131 7.65 5.16 17.56
N LYS A 132 8.87 5.72 17.44
CA LYS A 132 9.08 7.17 17.23
C LYS A 132 8.48 7.63 15.91
N LYS A 133 8.67 6.87 14.80
CA LYS A 133 8.06 7.19 13.49
C LYS A 133 6.53 7.15 13.57
N LYS A 134 5.95 6.16 14.23
CA LYS A 134 4.51 6.05 14.48
C LYS A 134 4.02 7.22 15.32
N GLY A 135 4.68 7.52 16.44
CA GLY A 135 4.34 8.64 17.30
C GLY A 135 4.33 9.98 16.57
N TYR A 136 5.37 10.24 15.77
CA TYR A 136 5.45 11.42 14.93
C TYR A 136 4.33 11.47 13.88
N ALA A 137 4.06 10.37 13.19
CA ALA A 137 2.98 10.31 12.21
C ALA A 137 1.61 10.62 12.85
N LEU A 138 1.32 10.05 14.01
CA LEU A 138 0.08 10.30 14.73
C LEU A 138 -0.01 11.72 15.28
N SER A 139 1.11 12.33 15.68
CA SER A 139 1.14 13.73 16.12
C SER A 139 0.75 14.70 15.00
N LEU A 140 1.14 14.41 13.75
CA LEU A 140 0.70 15.18 12.58
C LEU A 140 -0.84 15.09 12.40
N PHE A 141 -1.41 13.92 12.60
CA PHE A 141 -2.86 13.74 12.50
C PHE A 141 -3.60 14.45 13.64
N ILE A 142 -3.13 14.31 14.88
CA ILE A 142 -3.75 14.92 16.05
C ILE A 142 -3.68 16.45 15.97
N GLY A 143 -2.58 17.01 15.49
CA GLY A 143 -2.39 18.45 15.31
C GLY A 143 -3.11 19.03 14.09
N ALA A 144 -3.69 18.21 13.22
CA ALA A 144 -4.44 18.65 12.06
C ALA A 144 -5.88 19.04 12.43
N GLN A 145 -6.46 19.97 11.66
CA GLN A 145 -7.84 20.43 11.83
C GLN A 145 -8.84 19.28 11.56
N GLU A 146 -9.69 18.99 12.53
CA GLU A 146 -10.65 17.88 12.45
C GLU A 146 -11.73 18.12 11.40
N LYS A 147 -12.40 19.29 11.42
CA LYS A 147 -13.43 19.64 10.45
C LYS A 147 -12.79 20.05 9.12
N VAL A 148 -13.13 19.36 8.05
CA VAL A 148 -12.61 19.67 6.70
C VAL A 148 -13.53 20.59 5.90
N ALA A 149 -14.79 20.76 6.28
CA ALA A 149 -15.75 21.65 5.61
C ALA A 149 -15.18 23.07 5.46
N GLY A 150 -15.25 23.65 4.27
CA GLY A 150 -14.71 24.96 3.92
C GLY A 150 -13.19 25.04 3.82
N THR A 151 -12.47 23.96 4.01
CA THR A 151 -11.00 23.91 3.90
C THR A 151 -10.56 23.53 2.46
N PRO A 152 -9.26 23.68 2.14
CA PRO A 152 -8.68 23.13 0.93
C PRO A 152 -8.97 21.64 0.67
N VAL A 153 -9.12 20.83 1.71
CA VAL A 153 -9.52 19.41 1.56
C VAL A 153 -10.93 19.27 1.05
N ASP A 154 -11.88 20.05 1.58
CA ASP A 154 -13.27 20.07 1.12
C ASP A 154 -13.34 20.50 -0.35
N MET A 155 -12.66 21.60 -0.69
CA MET A 155 -12.60 22.11 -2.06
C MET A 155 -11.96 21.12 -3.03
N TYR A 156 -10.90 20.43 -2.59
CA TYR A 156 -10.25 19.37 -3.36
C TYR A 156 -11.21 18.20 -3.63
N LEU A 157 -11.91 17.73 -2.58
CA LEU A 157 -12.83 16.60 -2.70
C LEU A 157 -14.04 16.95 -3.57
N LYS A 158 -14.63 18.16 -3.41
CA LYS A 158 -15.71 18.65 -4.28
C LYS A 158 -15.28 18.74 -5.73
N GLY A 159 -14.04 19.20 -6.00
CA GLY A 159 -13.46 19.19 -7.35
C GLY A 159 -13.23 17.78 -7.91
N ARG A 160 -13.38 16.73 -7.08
CA ARG A 160 -13.38 15.31 -7.45
C ARG A 160 -14.79 14.70 -7.48
N GLY A 161 -15.84 15.51 -7.37
CA GLY A 161 -17.23 15.04 -7.29
C GLY A 161 -17.58 14.38 -5.95
N ILE A 162 -16.79 14.63 -4.91
CA ILE A 162 -17.01 14.05 -3.58
C ILE A 162 -17.46 15.15 -2.62
N ASP A 163 -18.75 15.21 -2.33
CA ASP A 163 -19.31 16.12 -1.33
C ASP A 163 -19.57 15.35 -0.02
N LEU A 164 -18.73 15.61 0.99
CA LEU A 164 -18.86 14.96 2.29
C LEU A 164 -20.07 15.47 3.10
N SER A 165 -20.70 16.56 2.70
CA SER A 165 -21.88 17.10 3.41
C SER A 165 -23.08 16.16 3.37
N VAL A 166 -23.17 15.32 2.31
CA VAL A 166 -24.26 14.34 2.15
C VAL A 166 -24.16 13.16 3.10
N LEU A 167 -23.02 12.95 3.75
CA LEU A 167 -22.79 11.81 4.64
C LEU A 167 -23.37 12.02 6.05
N GLY A 168 -24.00 13.15 6.34
CA GLY A 168 -24.47 13.49 7.69
C GLY A 168 -23.34 13.57 8.73
N ARG A 169 -22.23 12.84 8.54
CA ARG A 169 -21.05 12.80 9.39
C ARG A 169 -19.77 12.60 8.58
N GLN A 170 -18.83 13.53 8.71
CA GLN A 170 -17.52 13.44 8.10
C GLN A 170 -16.75 12.18 8.59
N PRO A 171 -16.01 11.48 7.71
CA PRO A 171 -15.10 10.41 8.13
C PRO A 171 -14.06 10.88 9.13
N HIS A 172 -14.05 10.27 10.35
CA HIS A 172 -13.13 10.66 11.43
C HIS A 172 -11.65 10.50 11.09
N ALA A 173 -11.35 9.62 10.14
CA ALA A 173 -9.98 9.35 9.72
C ALA A 173 -9.39 10.47 8.87
N ILE A 174 -10.14 11.50 8.46
CA ILE A 174 -9.71 12.54 7.54
C ILE A 174 -9.63 13.89 8.25
N ARG A 175 -8.50 14.57 8.10
CA ARG A 175 -8.23 15.90 8.67
C ARG A 175 -7.51 16.79 7.67
N TYR A 176 -7.56 18.09 7.90
CA TYR A 176 -6.83 19.08 7.13
C TYR A 176 -5.62 19.62 7.90
N ALA A 177 -4.44 19.56 7.30
CA ALA A 177 -3.23 20.19 7.82
C ALA A 177 -2.86 21.39 6.94
N PRO A 178 -2.96 22.63 7.43
CA PRO A 178 -2.63 23.83 6.62
C PRO A 178 -1.14 23.92 6.28
N ALA A 179 -0.26 23.32 7.08
CA ALA A 179 1.18 23.40 6.94
C ALA A 179 1.84 22.05 7.29
N CYS A 180 1.52 21.00 6.53
CA CYS A 180 2.11 19.68 6.69
C CYS A 180 3.57 19.67 6.21
N PRO A 181 4.52 19.11 6.98
CA PRO A 181 5.92 19.03 6.59
C PRO A 181 6.10 18.16 5.32
N VAL A 182 6.80 18.72 4.32
CA VAL A 182 7.21 17.99 3.11
C VAL A 182 8.60 17.38 3.29
N GLY A 183 9.50 18.12 3.90
CA GLY A 183 10.92 17.88 4.09
C GLY A 183 11.72 19.15 3.80
N ASN A 184 13.00 19.17 4.17
CA ASN A 184 13.91 20.31 3.94
C ASN A 184 13.34 21.67 4.40
N GLY A 185 12.62 21.68 5.54
CA GLY A 185 11.98 22.88 6.08
C GLY A 185 10.72 23.35 5.35
N ARG A 186 10.38 22.75 4.20
CA ARG A 186 9.18 23.11 3.41
C ARG A 186 7.92 22.56 4.06
N ARG A 187 6.81 23.29 3.91
CA ARG A 187 5.48 22.91 4.38
C ARG A 187 4.47 23.14 3.26
N CYS A 188 3.41 22.33 3.25
CA CYS A 188 2.38 22.37 2.22
C CYS A 188 1.02 22.00 2.83
N PRO A 189 -0.10 22.61 2.39
CA PRO A 189 -1.42 22.15 2.77
C PRO A 189 -1.60 20.67 2.39
N ALA A 190 -2.26 19.90 3.26
CA ALA A 190 -2.43 18.47 3.02
C ALA A 190 -3.73 17.93 3.61
N MET A 191 -4.27 16.91 2.95
CA MET A 191 -5.22 15.96 3.53
C MET A 191 -4.41 14.91 4.28
N ILE A 192 -4.65 14.75 5.58
CA ILE A 192 -4.04 13.71 6.41
C ILE A 192 -5.11 12.70 6.78
N CYS A 193 -4.85 11.43 6.48
CA CYS A 193 -5.75 10.33 6.80
C CYS A 193 -5.09 9.38 7.79
N CYS A 194 -5.76 9.12 8.93
CA CYS A 194 -5.29 8.17 9.92
C CYS A 194 -5.41 6.74 9.41
N ARG A 195 -4.34 5.98 9.53
CA ARG A 195 -4.28 4.56 9.17
C ARG A 195 -4.44 3.72 10.44
N GLN A 196 -5.24 2.67 10.33
CA GLN A 196 -5.43 1.69 11.41
C GLN A 196 -5.33 0.26 10.90
N ARG A 197 -5.21 -0.70 11.82
CA ARG A 197 -5.37 -2.15 11.57
C ARG A 197 -6.77 -2.62 11.89
N GLY A 198 -7.06 -3.89 11.62
CA GLY A 198 -8.36 -4.51 11.88
C GLY A 198 -8.78 -4.49 13.36
N ASP A 199 -7.83 -4.54 14.29
CA ASP A 199 -8.04 -4.40 15.74
C ASP A 199 -8.35 -2.97 16.19
N GLY A 200 -8.29 -1.99 15.26
CA GLY A 200 -8.51 -0.57 15.54
C GLY A 200 -7.25 0.19 15.98
N ALA A 201 -6.10 -0.48 16.10
CA ALA A 201 -4.85 0.18 16.46
C ALA A 201 -4.44 1.19 15.37
N GLN A 202 -4.28 2.46 15.76
CA GLN A 202 -3.76 3.49 14.87
C GLN A 202 -2.25 3.30 14.70
N VAL A 203 -1.81 3.18 13.44
CA VAL A 203 -0.43 2.79 13.12
C VAL A 203 0.33 3.82 12.30
N GLY A 204 -0.33 4.85 11.83
CA GLY A 204 0.31 5.90 11.05
C GLY A 204 -0.67 6.76 10.28
N VAL A 205 -0.16 7.46 9.27
CA VAL A 205 -0.95 8.34 8.41
C VAL A 205 -0.64 8.13 6.94
N HIS A 206 -1.62 8.47 6.11
CA HIS A 206 -1.45 8.74 4.69
C HIS A 206 -1.64 10.24 4.48
N ILE A 207 -0.71 10.87 3.77
CA ILE A 207 -0.69 12.30 3.49
C ILE A 207 -0.87 12.48 2.00
N THR A 208 -1.81 13.34 1.59
CA THR A 208 -1.95 13.83 0.22
C THR A 208 -1.70 15.35 0.24
N TYR A 209 -0.60 15.79 -0.34
CA TYR A 209 -0.27 17.20 -0.42
C TYR A 209 -1.13 17.92 -1.46
N LEU A 210 -1.61 19.12 -1.13
CA LEU A 210 -2.53 19.90 -1.94
C LEU A 210 -1.89 21.20 -2.43
N GLY A 211 -2.31 21.65 -3.60
CA GLY A 211 -1.93 22.93 -4.19
C GLY A 211 -3.12 23.59 -4.86
N LYS A 212 -3.07 24.92 -4.98
CA LYS A 212 -4.11 25.70 -5.67
C LYS A 212 -3.56 26.16 -7.02
N TYR A 213 -4.19 25.74 -8.11
CA TYR A 213 -3.81 26.07 -9.48
C TYR A 213 -5.07 26.49 -10.26
N ASP A 214 -5.01 27.59 -10.95
CA ASP A 214 -6.13 28.13 -11.74
C ASP A 214 -7.42 28.29 -10.90
N GLY A 215 -7.25 28.73 -9.64
CA GLY A 215 -8.35 28.89 -8.69
C GLY A 215 -8.85 27.58 -8.04
N LYS A 216 -8.45 26.40 -8.50
CA LYS A 216 -8.92 25.10 -8.05
C LYS A 216 -7.89 24.40 -7.15
N TRP A 217 -8.37 23.74 -6.09
CA TRP A 217 -7.54 22.90 -5.25
C TRP A 217 -7.40 21.50 -5.84
N THR A 218 -6.16 21.04 -6.00
CA THR A 218 -5.82 19.72 -6.55
C THR A 218 -4.66 19.11 -5.77
N LYS A 219 -4.19 17.93 -6.17
CA LYS A 219 -2.91 17.40 -5.68
C LYS A 219 -1.79 18.36 -6.06
N SER A 220 -0.85 18.59 -5.14
CA SER A 220 0.29 19.48 -5.37
C SER A 220 1.13 19.03 -6.58
N ARG A 221 1.51 19.98 -7.43
CA ARG A 221 2.45 19.77 -8.56
C ARG A 221 3.90 20.03 -8.14
N GLU A 222 4.12 20.56 -6.94
CA GLU A 222 5.43 21.01 -6.43
C GLU A 222 6.03 20.03 -5.41
N VAL A 223 5.28 19.01 -5.00
CA VAL A 223 5.69 18.02 -4.01
C VAL A 223 5.76 16.65 -4.66
N ASP A 224 6.93 16.04 -4.61
CA ASP A 224 7.17 14.68 -5.07
C ASP A 224 7.84 13.86 -3.95
N PRO A 225 7.29 12.69 -3.59
CA PRO A 225 5.99 12.18 -3.99
C PRO A 225 4.82 12.99 -3.39
N VAL A 226 3.79 13.23 -4.18
CA VAL A 226 2.59 13.98 -3.76
C VAL A 226 1.76 13.24 -2.69
N LYS A 227 1.92 11.93 -2.60
CA LYS A 227 1.34 11.07 -1.57
C LYS A 227 2.46 10.46 -0.73
N LYS A 228 2.29 10.44 0.59
CA LYS A 228 3.28 9.87 1.51
C LYS A 228 2.62 9.07 2.61
N MET A 229 3.12 7.86 2.86
CA MET A 229 2.73 7.07 4.02
C MET A 229 3.79 7.18 5.11
N MET A 230 3.36 7.35 6.35
CA MET A 230 4.22 7.40 7.53
C MET A 230 3.67 6.52 8.65
N GLY A 231 4.55 5.92 9.44
CA GLY A 231 4.21 4.98 10.50
C GLY A 231 4.41 3.53 10.08
N GLN A 232 3.76 2.58 10.78
CA GLN A 232 3.91 1.15 10.54
C GLN A 232 3.15 0.69 9.29
N GLY A 233 3.61 -0.37 8.68
CA GLY A 233 3.37 -0.80 7.32
C GLY A 233 2.16 -1.69 7.03
N PRO A 234 2.38 -2.95 6.61
CA PRO A 234 1.35 -3.75 5.94
C PRO A 234 0.11 -4.01 6.78
N GLY A 235 -1.01 -4.29 6.10
CA GLY A 235 -2.29 -4.61 6.73
C GLY A 235 -3.07 -3.40 7.28
N SER A 236 -2.51 -2.18 7.16
CA SER A 236 -3.21 -0.98 7.58
C SER A 236 -4.04 -0.36 6.45
N PHE A 237 -5.13 0.28 6.82
CA PHE A 237 -6.07 0.93 5.90
C PHE A 237 -6.58 2.24 6.50
N VAL A 238 -7.21 3.07 5.68
CA VAL A 238 -7.99 4.23 6.16
C VAL A 238 -9.46 3.83 6.27
N PRO A 239 -10.07 3.87 7.48
CA PRO A 239 -11.49 3.61 7.63
C PRO A 239 -12.28 4.82 7.12
N ILE A 240 -13.03 4.67 6.04
CA ILE A 240 -13.80 5.74 5.40
C ILE A 240 -15.22 5.79 5.98
N ALA A 241 -15.96 4.69 5.91
CA ALA A 241 -17.31 4.62 6.43
C ALA A 241 -17.49 3.39 7.33
N ARG A 242 -18.36 3.52 8.32
CA ARG A 242 -18.68 2.45 9.28
C ARG A 242 -19.98 1.71 8.96
N GLY A 243 -20.68 2.16 7.91
CA GLY A 243 -22.00 1.68 7.54
C GLY A 243 -23.07 2.05 8.56
N ASN A 244 -24.28 1.50 8.40
CA ASN A 244 -25.44 1.79 9.23
C ASN A 244 -25.23 1.54 10.71
N SER A 245 -24.41 0.54 11.07
CA SER A 245 -24.14 0.24 12.48
C SER A 245 -23.35 1.35 13.20
N GLY A 246 -22.59 2.17 12.47
CA GLY A 246 -21.69 3.19 13.05
C GLY A 246 -20.54 2.62 13.89
N LYS A 247 -20.49 1.29 14.10
CA LYS A 247 -19.50 0.61 14.94
C LYS A 247 -18.14 0.55 14.27
N PRO A 248 -17.03 0.61 15.04
CA PRO A 248 -15.70 0.31 14.52
C PRO A 248 -15.64 -1.06 13.86
N LEU A 249 -14.66 -1.28 12.93
CA LEU A 249 -14.53 -2.56 12.22
C LEU A 249 -14.41 -3.76 13.18
N LYS A 250 -13.62 -3.62 14.25
CA LYS A 250 -13.41 -4.67 15.27
C LYS A 250 -14.69 -5.05 16.05
N GLU A 251 -15.70 -4.18 16.00
CA GLU A 251 -17.00 -4.34 16.68
C GLU A 251 -18.14 -4.51 15.67
N ALA A 252 -17.81 -4.90 14.42
CA ALA A 252 -18.81 -5.15 13.39
C ALA A 252 -19.80 -6.22 13.84
N ASP A 253 -21.05 -6.06 13.45
CA ASP A 253 -22.08 -7.06 13.72
C ASP A 253 -21.86 -8.31 12.87
N GLU A 254 -22.27 -9.47 13.40
CA GLU A 254 -22.17 -10.76 12.70
C GLU A 254 -22.86 -10.70 11.34
N GLY A 255 -22.22 -11.23 10.31
CA GLY A 255 -22.74 -11.22 8.95
C GLY A 255 -22.55 -9.89 8.20
N SER A 256 -21.75 -8.96 8.76
CA SER A 256 -21.49 -7.67 8.11
C SER A 256 -20.70 -7.81 6.82
N SER A 257 -20.87 -6.82 5.93
CA SER A 257 -20.10 -6.63 4.69
C SER A 257 -19.06 -5.52 4.81
N VAL A 258 -18.08 -5.54 3.89
CA VAL A 258 -17.11 -4.45 3.73
C VAL A 258 -16.75 -4.23 2.27
N LEU A 259 -16.72 -2.99 1.84
CA LEU A 259 -16.18 -2.56 0.56
C LEU A 259 -14.73 -2.12 0.75
N ILE A 260 -13.83 -2.62 -0.07
CA ILE A 260 -12.40 -2.27 -0.03
C ILE A 260 -11.99 -1.71 -1.39
N ALA A 261 -11.63 -0.44 -1.42
CA ALA A 261 -11.04 0.24 -2.58
C ALA A 261 -9.54 0.46 -2.38
N GLU A 262 -8.78 0.62 -3.45
CA GLU A 262 -7.37 0.97 -3.36
C GLU A 262 -7.19 2.40 -2.86
N GLY A 263 -7.81 3.38 -3.55
CA GLY A 263 -7.62 4.80 -3.32
C GLY A 263 -8.56 5.38 -2.27
N ILE A 264 -8.12 6.46 -1.61
CA ILE A 264 -8.96 7.20 -0.66
C ILE A 264 -10.10 7.89 -1.39
N GLU A 265 -9.83 8.49 -2.54
CA GLU A 265 -10.82 9.18 -3.35
C GLU A 265 -11.91 8.22 -3.85
N THR A 266 -11.51 7.05 -4.36
CA THR A 266 -12.43 5.97 -4.77
C THR A 266 -13.29 5.49 -3.60
N ALA A 267 -12.67 5.25 -2.44
CA ALA A 267 -13.38 4.81 -1.23
C ALA A 267 -14.37 5.88 -0.71
N LEU A 268 -14.01 7.16 -0.80
CA LEU A 268 -14.91 8.26 -0.45
C LEU A 268 -16.10 8.35 -1.42
N SER A 269 -15.87 8.18 -2.71
CA SER A 269 -16.95 8.14 -3.72
C SER A 269 -17.93 7.02 -3.43
N LEU A 270 -17.43 5.83 -3.10
CA LEU A 270 -18.28 4.71 -2.69
C LEU A 270 -19.09 5.03 -1.44
N SER A 271 -18.47 5.68 -0.42
CA SER A 271 -19.18 6.02 0.81
C SER A 271 -20.28 7.07 0.61
N VAL A 272 -20.11 7.97 -0.37
CA VAL A 272 -21.14 8.95 -0.75
C VAL A 272 -22.30 8.28 -1.49
N ALA A 273 -21.97 7.34 -2.40
CA ALA A 273 -22.97 6.62 -3.17
C ALA A 273 -23.73 5.55 -2.35
N LEU A 274 -23.07 4.95 -1.36
CA LEU A 274 -23.54 3.83 -0.55
C LEU A 274 -23.32 4.14 0.93
N PRO A 275 -24.04 5.11 1.51
CA PRO A 275 -23.79 5.59 2.87
C PRO A 275 -24.08 4.55 3.97
N GLU A 276 -24.89 3.53 3.65
CA GLU A 276 -25.18 2.40 4.52
C GLU A 276 -24.06 1.37 4.61
N ASP A 277 -23.09 1.41 3.69
CA ASP A 277 -22.05 0.40 3.61
C ASP A 277 -20.78 0.80 4.38
N ARG A 278 -20.07 -0.23 4.84
CA ARG A 278 -18.74 -0.07 5.44
C ARG A 278 -17.69 0.00 4.34
N VAL A 279 -16.85 1.04 4.35
CA VAL A 279 -15.86 1.29 3.30
C VAL A 279 -14.47 1.51 3.88
N LEU A 280 -13.48 0.83 3.31
CA LEU A 280 -12.06 0.96 3.65
C LEU A 280 -11.25 1.36 2.41
N ALA A 281 -10.23 2.20 2.59
CA ALA A 281 -9.20 2.45 1.60
C ALA A 281 -7.92 1.69 1.95
N ALA A 282 -7.52 0.75 1.11
CA ALA A 282 -6.37 -0.13 1.32
C ALA A 282 -5.01 0.55 1.04
N LEU A 283 -4.99 1.65 0.30
CA LEU A 283 -3.85 2.49 -0.10
C LEU A 283 -2.91 1.87 -1.14
N SER A 284 -3.01 0.58 -1.39
CA SER A 284 -2.43 -0.13 -2.54
C SER A 284 -3.13 -1.47 -2.74
N VAL A 285 -3.16 -1.97 -3.98
CA VAL A 285 -3.75 -3.28 -4.30
C VAL A 285 -3.00 -4.40 -3.56
N THR A 286 -1.67 -4.33 -3.50
CA THR A 286 -0.83 -5.32 -2.81
C THR A 286 -1.08 -5.41 -1.31
N ASN A 287 -1.59 -4.33 -0.70
CA ASN A 287 -1.90 -4.29 0.71
C ASN A 287 -3.24 -4.94 1.07
N ILE A 288 -4.16 -5.09 0.12
CA ILE A 288 -5.52 -5.63 0.37
C ILE A 288 -5.44 -7.00 1.04
N LYS A 289 -4.59 -7.90 0.55
CA LYS A 289 -4.42 -9.25 1.09
C LYS A 289 -3.90 -9.30 2.54
N ASN A 290 -3.28 -8.20 3.00
CA ASN A 290 -2.70 -8.10 4.34
C ASN A 290 -3.67 -7.50 5.37
N ILE A 291 -4.85 -7.04 4.92
CA ILE A 291 -5.85 -6.47 5.82
C ILE A 291 -6.50 -7.58 6.63
N GLU A 292 -6.33 -7.51 7.93
CA GLU A 292 -6.99 -8.42 8.87
C GLU A 292 -8.42 -7.93 9.13
N LEU A 293 -9.39 -8.74 8.73
CA LEU A 293 -10.81 -8.47 8.96
C LEU A 293 -11.30 -9.33 10.14
N PRO A 294 -12.14 -8.80 11.04
CA PRO A 294 -12.72 -9.59 12.12
C PRO A 294 -13.65 -10.69 11.55
N PRO A 295 -13.86 -11.80 12.28
CA PRO A 295 -14.73 -12.91 11.83
C PRO A 295 -16.15 -12.47 11.49
N ALA A 296 -16.66 -11.43 12.13
CA ALA A 296 -17.98 -10.88 11.87
C ALA A 296 -18.19 -10.35 10.44
N ILE A 297 -17.11 -10.06 9.71
CA ILE A 297 -17.18 -9.70 8.29
C ILE A 297 -17.23 -10.96 7.45
N THR A 298 -18.38 -11.24 6.85
CA THR A 298 -18.62 -12.42 6.00
C THR A 298 -18.51 -12.13 4.51
N ASP A 299 -18.78 -10.88 4.11
CA ASP A 299 -18.80 -10.46 2.73
C ASP A 299 -17.77 -9.37 2.45
N VAL A 300 -16.93 -9.59 1.45
CA VAL A 300 -15.89 -8.66 1.03
C VAL A 300 -16.10 -8.28 -0.43
N TYR A 301 -16.32 -6.98 -0.67
CA TYR A 301 -16.42 -6.40 -2.00
C TYR A 301 -15.09 -5.72 -2.34
N LEU A 302 -14.35 -6.29 -3.27
CA LEU A 302 -13.13 -5.68 -3.80
C LEU A 302 -13.52 -4.73 -4.94
N CYS A 303 -13.49 -3.43 -4.67
CA CYS A 303 -13.82 -2.38 -5.61
C CYS A 303 -12.58 -2.05 -6.44
N MET A 304 -12.52 -2.60 -7.64
CA MET A 304 -11.36 -2.59 -8.54
C MET A 304 -11.44 -1.38 -9.47
N ASP A 305 -10.29 -0.89 -9.91
CA ASP A 305 -10.22 0.07 -11.02
C ASP A 305 -10.36 -0.68 -12.36
N ALA A 306 -10.81 0.01 -13.44
CA ALA A 306 -11.01 -0.61 -14.75
C ALA A 306 -9.70 -0.89 -15.49
N ASP A 307 -8.65 -0.07 -15.23
CA ASP A 307 -7.35 -0.19 -15.89
C ASP A 307 -6.51 -1.28 -15.23
N GLU A 308 -6.75 -2.51 -15.66
CA GLU A 308 -6.05 -3.69 -15.16
C GLU A 308 -4.97 -4.14 -16.12
N SER A 309 -3.73 -3.77 -15.82
CA SER A 309 -2.61 -4.59 -16.27
C SER A 309 -2.77 -6.02 -15.73
N GLY A 310 -2.34 -7.04 -16.48
CA GLY A 310 -2.46 -8.44 -16.02
C GLY A 310 -1.78 -8.71 -14.66
N SER A 311 -0.91 -7.82 -14.16
CA SER A 311 -0.31 -7.85 -12.83
C SER A 311 -1.28 -7.39 -11.74
N THR A 312 -2.05 -6.32 -11.97
CA THR A 312 -3.06 -5.81 -11.04
C THR A 312 -4.18 -6.84 -10.84
N ALA A 313 -4.68 -7.43 -11.93
CA ALA A 313 -5.67 -8.49 -11.86
C ALA A 313 -5.19 -9.70 -11.03
N ARG A 314 -3.92 -10.12 -11.19
CA ARG A 314 -3.33 -11.20 -10.37
C ARG A 314 -3.30 -10.82 -8.88
N THR A 315 -2.97 -9.57 -8.56
CA THR A 315 -2.91 -9.09 -7.17
C THR A 315 -4.29 -9.08 -6.52
N TYR A 316 -5.34 -8.64 -7.22
CA TYR A 316 -6.72 -8.74 -6.74
C TYR A 316 -7.17 -10.19 -6.57
N ASN A 317 -6.83 -11.07 -7.52
CA ASN A 317 -7.12 -12.49 -7.41
C ASN A 317 -6.43 -13.14 -6.19
N GLN A 318 -5.20 -12.73 -5.89
CA GLN A 318 -4.49 -13.19 -4.69
C GLN A 318 -5.19 -12.71 -3.42
N ALA A 319 -5.60 -11.44 -3.35
CA ALA A 319 -6.36 -10.92 -2.21
C ALA A 319 -7.70 -11.64 -2.05
N ALA A 320 -8.42 -11.85 -3.15
CA ALA A 320 -9.69 -12.60 -3.14
C ALA A 320 -9.51 -14.03 -2.63
N ARG A 321 -8.42 -14.69 -3.02
CA ARG A 321 -8.09 -16.03 -2.55
C ARG A 321 -7.87 -16.05 -1.04
N VAL A 322 -7.07 -15.12 -0.50
CA VAL A 322 -6.80 -15.02 0.95
C VAL A 322 -8.10 -14.89 1.74
N PHE A 323 -9.03 -14.02 1.33
CA PHE A 323 -10.30 -13.85 2.03
C PHE A 323 -11.23 -15.07 1.89
N LYS A 324 -11.24 -15.75 0.73
CA LYS A 324 -11.99 -16.99 0.52
C LYS A 324 -11.45 -18.13 1.40
N GLU A 325 -10.15 -18.27 1.52
CA GLU A 325 -9.50 -19.26 2.41
C GLU A 325 -9.82 -19.01 3.90
N GLN A 326 -10.16 -17.76 4.26
CA GLN A 326 -10.67 -17.40 5.58
C GLN A 326 -12.19 -17.62 5.73
N GLY A 327 -12.85 -18.26 4.75
CA GLY A 327 -14.29 -18.58 4.79
C GLY A 327 -15.23 -17.43 4.39
N ARG A 328 -14.74 -16.34 3.79
CA ARG A 328 -15.55 -15.19 3.37
C ARG A 328 -16.07 -15.35 1.94
N ARG A 329 -17.25 -14.77 1.68
CA ARG A 329 -17.73 -14.55 0.31
C ARG A 329 -17.01 -13.32 -0.26
N VAL A 330 -16.46 -13.44 -1.47
CA VAL A 330 -15.68 -12.35 -2.09
C VAL A 330 -16.25 -12.02 -3.45
N PHE A 331 -16.55 -10.74 -3.63
CA PHE A 331 -17.12 -10.16 -4.86
C PHE A 331 -16.11 -9.15 -5.42
N CYS A 332 -15.77 -9.27 -6.70
CA CYS A 332 -14.96 -8.29 -7.41
C CYS A 332 -15.90 -7.38 -8.20
N VAL A 333 -15.90 -6.09 -7.86
CA VAL A 333 -16.80 -5.09 -8.45
C VAL A 333 -15.97 -4.09 -9.23
N ARG A 334 -16.40 -3.79 -10.45
CA ARG A 334 -15.75 -2.83 -11.35
C ARG A 334 -16.66 -1.66 -11.64
N PRO A 335 -16.11 -0.48 -11.98
CA PRO A 335 -16.91 0.62 -12.46
C PRO A 335 -17.59 0.24 -13.78
N PRO A 336 -18.69 0.92 -14.14
CA PRO A 336 -19.34 0.76 -15.45
C PRO A 336 -18.38 1.02 -16.61
N ALA A 337 -18.65 0.44 -17.77
CA ALA A 337 -17.85 0.66 -18.96
C ALA A 337 -17.75 2.16 -19.29
N GLY A 338 -16.54 2.62 -19.62
CA GLY A 338 -16.25 4.03 -19.90
C GLY A 338 -15.67 4.84 -18.73
N PHE A 339 -15.62 4.25 -17.52
CA PHE A 339 -15.01 4.89 -16.35
C PHE A 339 -13.79 4.09 -15.89
N ASN A 340 -12.74 4.79 -15.41
CA ASN A 340 -11.52 4.14 -14.93
C ASN A 340 -11.66 3.67 -13.48
N ASP A 341 -12.34 4.43 -12.64
CA ASP A 341 -12.58 4.11 -11.23
C ASP A 341 -13.96 4.63 -10.76
N PHE A 342 -14.35 4.27 -9.54
CA PHE A 342 -15.63 4.74 -8.98
C PHE A 342 -15.64 6.24 -8.64
N ASN A 343 -14.49 6.90 -8.57
CA ASN A 343 -14.46 8.35 -8.47
C ASN A 343 -14.81 9.04 -9.79
N ASP A 344 -14.44 8.45 -10.93
CA ASP A 344 -14.87 8.96 -12.24
C ASP A 344 -16.40 8.85 -12.42
N VAL A 345 -17.00 7.75 -11.93
CA VAL A 345 -18.46 7.59 -11.90
C VAL A 345 -19.12 8.67 -11.04
N ALA A 346 -18.59 8.91 -9.83
CA ALA A 346 -19.13 9.94 -8.93
C ALA A 346 -19.04 11.34 -9.53
N ARG A 347 -17.94 11.65 -10.21
CA ARG A 347 -17.77 12.95 -10.90
C ARG A 347 -18.80 13.16 -12.00
N ALA A 348 -19.00 12.16 -12.87
CA ALA A 348 -19.97 12.24 -13.94
C ALA A 348 -21.41 12.44 -13.40
N SER A 349 -21.76 11.77 -12.30
CA SER A 349 -23.05 11.93 -11.63
C SER A 349 -23.22 13.31 -11.01
N PHE A 350 -22.15 13.86 -10.42
CA PHE A 350 -22.14 15.19 -9.81
C PHE A 350 -22.29 16.29 -10.87
N ASP A 351 -21.56 16.18 -12.00
CA ASP A 351 -21.64 17.14 -13.11
C ASP A 351 -23.05 17.16 -13.72
N ALA A 352 -23.66 15.98 -13.94
CA ALA A 352 -25.05 15.88 -14.45
C ALA A 352 -26.09 16.50 -13.50
N SER A 353 -25.92 16.32 -12.19
CA SER A 353 -26.84 16.93 -11.19
C SER A 353 -26.73 18.45 -11.15
N SER A 354 -25.51 19.00 -11.27
CA SER A 354 -25.28 20.45 -11.26
C SER A 354 -25.83 21.15 -12.53
N GLU A 355 -25.80 20.49 -13.69
CA GLU A 355 -26.40 20.99 -14.91
C GLU A 355 -27.94 21.05 -14.80
N THR A 356 -28.56 20.02 -14.24
CA THR A 356 -30.01 19.96 -14.02
C THR A 356 -30.50 21.02 -13.02
N GLU A 357 -29.73 21.31 -11.96
CA GLU A 357 -30.07 22.38 -11.01
C GLU A 357 -29.92 23.77 -11.64
N ALA A 358 -28.93 23.98 -12.51
CA ALA A 358 -28.74 25.25 -13.22
C ALA A 358 -29.85 25.51 -14.25
N GLU A 359 -30.35 24.48 -14.93
CA GLU A 359 -31.48 24.58 -15.87
C GLU A 359 -32.84 24.85 -15.18
N ASN A 360 -33.00 24.37 -13.93
CA ASN A 360 -34.24 24.53 -13.15
C ASN A 360 -34.22 25.72 -12.19
N ALA A 361 -33.18 26.55 -12.19
CA ALA A 361 -33.12 27.76 -11.37
C ALA A 361 -34.16 28.78 -11.87
N PRO A 362 -35.10 29.29 -11.04
CA PRO A 362 -36.04 30.31 -11.45
C PRO A 362 -35.30 31.63 -11.73
N PHE A 363 -35.63 32.25 -12.84
CA PHE A 363 -35.15 33.57 -13.25
C PHE A 363 -35.53 34.67 -12.27
#